data_56d1b34b454b2994c0e9688662832867
#
_entry.id   56d1b34b454b2994c0e9688662832867
#
_cell.length_a   1.000
_cell.length_b   1.000
_cell.length_c   1.000
_cell.angle_alpha   90.00
_cell.angle_beta   90.00
_cell.angle_gamma   90.00
#
_symmetry.space_group_name_H-M   'P 1'
#
loop_
_entity.id
_entity.type
_entity.pdbx_description
1 polymer ?
#
loop_
_entity_poly.entity_id
_entity_poly.type
_entity_poly.pdbx_seq_one_letter_code
_entity_poly.pdbx_strand_id
1 'polypeptide(L)'
;MKTELHTEWTVADICKGFIYNELEGKGLFGLDGKLIIQPEYQRHYIYNDGKKDVAVIQSLLRHYPLGLIYFNKTSNGQYEVLDGQQRITSIGRFVTGKFAIEDANGNIQYFSGLPKEQQQLILGSKLLVYVCEGEEREVKEWFKTINIVGVPLNEQELRNAIYSGPFVNVAKRVFSNSQNAEVHKWGHYVKGDVKRQELLKVALEWVCASRQMTVDAYMSAHRHDEQINELKDYFSSVIDWVSTTFTMVENNMCGLDWGRLYETYHTRPYSTEHIAERVRALHEDESVRCQRNIYEYILGGEQKHSLLDVRLFDEKDKKIAYKRQTEKAQAEGTSNCPLCALGDNNNKTRIYKIAEMDADHVTAWSQGGATSLDNCEMLCKTHNRAKGNK
;
A
#
# COMPACT_ATOMS: atom_id res chain seq x y z
N MET A 1 -9.19 -26.80 22.30
CA MET A 1 -9.93 -26.87 20.99
C MET A 1 -10.17 -28.33 20.62
N LYS A 2 -11.38 -28.71 20.24
CA LYS A 2 -11.71 -30.02 19.64
C LYS A 2 -11.76 -29.83 18.12
N THR A 3 -11.38 -30.87 17.37
CA THR A 3 -11.45 -30.87 15.91
C THR A 3 -12.04 -32.17 15.43
N GLU A 4 -12.94 -32.10 14.45
CA GLU A 4 -13.59 -33.24 13.83
C GLU A 4 -13.49 -33.12 12.31
N LEU A 5 -13.06 -34.18 11.62
CA LEU A 5 -12.96 -34.21 10.17
C LEU A 5 -14.26 -34.77 9.58
N HIS A 6 -14.93 -33.98 8.78
CA HIS A 6 -16.09 -34.33 7.99
C HIS A 6 -15.70 -34.57 6.53
N THR A 7 -16.07 -35.71 6.00
CA THR A 7 -15.78 -36.14 4.62
C THR A 7 -17.05 -36.42 3.81
N GLU A 8 -18.20 -36.28 4.44
CA GLU A 8 -19.52 -36.56 3.87
C GLU A 8 -20.14 -35.36 3.17
N TRP A 9 -19.79 -34.13 3.53
CA TRP A 9 -20.39 -32.92 2.98
C TRP A 9 -20.01 -32.74 1.51
N THR A 10 -21.05 -32.57 0.69
CA THR A 10 -20.91 -32.33 -0.73
C THR A 10 -20.96 -30.83 -1.07
N VAL A 11 -20.55 -30.50 -2.28
CA VAL A 11 -20.78 -29.14 -2.82
C VAL A 11 -22.26 -28.76 -2.79
N ALA A 12 -23.16 -29.71 -3.08
CA ALA A 12 -24.62 -29.46 -3.00
C ALA A 12 -25.05 -29.05 -1.59
N ASP A 13 -24.52 -29.73 -0.56
CA ASP A 13 -24.86 -29.40 0.82
C ASP A 13 -24.35 -28.02 1.20
N ILE A 14 -23.11 -27.69 0.91
CA ILE A 14 -22.48 -26.39 1.22
C ILE A 14 -23.18 -25.27 0.46
N CYS A 15 -23.55 -25.48 -0.83
CA CYS A 15 -24.21 -24.48 -1.65
C CYS A 15 -25.71 -24.34 -1.39
N LYS A 16 -26.31 -25.21 -0.59
CA LYS A 16 -27.72 -25.09 -0.25
C LYS A 16 -27.96 -23.77 0.50
N GLY A 17 -28.87 -22.93 -0.04
CA GLY A 17 -29.13 -21.61 0.52
C GLY A 17 -27.97 -20.61 0.34
N PHE A 18 -27.08 -20.83 -0.64
CA PHE A 18 -25.95 -19.93 -0.90
C PHE A 18 -26.45 -18.54 -1.30
N ILE A 19 -25.94 -17.53 -0.59
CA ILE A 19 -26.21 -16.12 -0.86
C ILE A 19 -24.88 -15.41 -1.12
N TYR A 20 -24.84 -14.65 -2.20
CA TYR A 20 -23.71 -13.78 -2.54
C TYR A 20 -24.16 -12.32 -2.64
N ASN A 21 -23.48 -11.44 -1.94
CA ASN A 21 -23.73 -10.00 -2.00
C ASN A 21 -22.82 -9.39 -3.06
N GLU A 22 -23.42 -8.98 -4.20
CA GLU A 22 -22.70 -8.38 -5.33
C GLU A 22 -22.09 -7.02 -4.95
N LEU A 23 -22.78 -6.21 -4.13
CA LEU A 23 -22.33 -4.88 -3.75
C LEU A 23 -21.10 -4.92 -2.85
N GLU A 24 -21.06 -5.87 -1.93
CA GLU A 24 -19.94 -6.04 -1.00
C GLU A 24 -18.91 -7.04 -1.52
N GLY A 25 -19.20 -7.78 -2.61
CA GLY A 25 -18.32 -8.78 -3.17
C GLY A 25 -18.01 -9.91 -2.18
N LYS A 26 -19.03 -10.44 -1.48
CA LYS A 26 -18.84 -11.49 -0.47
C LYS A 26 -19.90 -12.58 -0.50
N GLY A 27 -19.48 -13.83 -0.24
CA GLY A 27 -20.36 -14.92 0.09
C GLY A 27 -20.88 -14.74 1.53
N LEU A 28 -22.19 -14.78 1.73
CA LEU A 28 -22.79 -14.57 3.03
C LEU A 28 -23.07 -15.91 3.74
N PHE A 29 -23.91 -16.75 3.16
CA PHE A 29 -24.41 -17.95 3.80
C PHE A 29 -24.33 -19.18 2.89
N GLY A 30 -24.22 -20.35 3.51
CA GLY A 30 -24.35 -21.68 2.94
C GLY A 30 -24.95 -22.64 3.96
N LEU A 31 -25.00 -23.95 3.66
CA LEU A 31 -25.60 -24.99 4.48
C LEU A 31 -27.00 -24.61 5.00
N ASP A 32 -27.83 -24.09 4.11
CA ASP A 32 -29.20 -23.67 4.41
C ASP A 32 -29.25 -22.60 5.54
N GLY A 33 -28.32 -21.64 5.50
CA GLY A 33 -28.18 -20.56 6.46
C GLY A 33 -27.38 -20.89 7.73
N LYS A 34 -26.95 -22.14 7.89
CA LYS A 34 -26.15 -22.56 9.06
C LYS A 34 -24.67 -22.23 8.96
N LEU A 35 -24.17 -21.94 7.76
CA LEU A 35 -22.79 -21.59 7.51
C LEU A 35 -22.68 -20.10 7.17
N ILE A 36 -21.90 -19.36 7.95
CA ILE A 36 -21.44 -18.01 7.62
C ILE A 36 -20.14 -18.15 6.82
N ILE A 37 -20.20 -17.86 5.51
CA ILE A 37 -19.06 -18.08 4.61
C ILE A 37 -17.97 -17.03 4.82
N GLN A 38 -18.37 -15.78 5.03
CA GLN A 38 -17.45 -14.69 5.27
C GLN A 38 -17.79 -13.96 6.56
N PRO A 39 -17.30 -14.47 7.72
CA PRO A 39 -17.38 -13.76 8.98
C PRO A 39 -16.73 -12.37 8.87
N GLU A 40 -17.11 -11.46 9.75
CA GLU A 40 -16.70 -10.06 9.70
C GLU A 40 -15.17 -9.85 9.72
N TYR A 41 -14.41 -10.75 10.32
CA TYR A 41 -12.95 -10.70 10.38
C TYR A 41 -12.26 -11.18 9.09
N GLN A 42 -12.97 -11.85 8.18
CA GLN A 42 -12.42 -12.35 6.91
C GLN A 42 -12.30 -11.22 5.85
N ARG A 43 -11.35 -11.37 4.94
CA ARG A 43 -11.20 -10.48 3.78
C ARG A 43 -12.32 -10.67 2.77
N HIS A 44 -12.50 -9.69 1.88
CA HIS A 44 -13.42 -9.80 0.76
C HIS A 44 -13.01 -10.90 -0.24
N TYR A 45 -13.96 -11.31 -1.08
CA TYR A 45 -13.69 -12.26 -2.15
C TYR A 45 -12.75 -11.65 -3.20
N ILE A 46 -11.59 -12.28 -3.40
CA ILE A 46 -10.53 -11.79 -4.29
C ILE A 46 -10.25 -12.72 -5.49
N TYR A 47 -10.94 -13.85 -5.61
CA TYR A 47 -10.77 -14.80 -6.72
C TYR A 47 -11.58 -14.43 -7.98
N ASN A 48 -12.26 -13.31 -8.00
CA ASN A 48 -13.06 -12.83 -9.13
C ASN A 48 -12.21 -12.22 -10.27
N ASP A 49 -11.03 -12.78 -10.50
CA ASP A 49 -10.10 -12.38 -11.55
C ASP A 49 -10.27 -13.18 -12.87
N GLY A 50 -11.26 -14.08 -12.93
CA GLY A 50 -11.50 -14.96 -14.07
C GLY A 50 -10.46 -16.06 -14.25
N LYS A 51 -9.55 -16.22 -13.31
CA LYS A 51 -8.49 -17.24 -13.33
C LYS A 51 -8.58 -18.18 -12.13
N LYS A 52 -8.55 -17.64 -10.93
CA LYS A 52 -8.54 -18.46 -9.71
C LYS A 52 -9.90 -19.09 -9.43
N ASP A 53 -10.99 -18.36 -9.67
CA ASP A 53 -12.35 -18.89 -9.56
C ASP A 53 -12.60 -19.98 -10.61
N VAL A 54 -12.19 -19.78 -11.86
CA VAL A 54 -12.25 -20.79 -12.92
C VAL A 54 -11.41 -22.02 -12.55
N ALA A 55 -10.20 -21.83 -12.03
CA ALA A 55 -9.32 -22.94 -11.62
C ALA A 55 -9.95 -23.81 -10.52
N VAL A 56 -10.70 -23.24 -9.58
CA VAL A 56 -11.44 -24.01 -8.57
C VAL A 56 -12.47 -24.92 -9.22
N ILE A 57 -13.25 -24.44 -10.18
CA ILE A 57 -14.28 -25.25 -10.89
C ILE A 57 -13.64 -26.32 -11.77
N GLN A 58 -12.57 -25.96 -12.49
CA GLN A 58 -11.82 -26.94 -13.30
C GLN A 58 -11.19 -28.05 -12.45
N SER A 59 -10.78 -27.73 -11.22
CA SER A 59 -10.27 -28.75 -10.28
C SER A 59 -11.37 -29.76 -9.91
N LEU A 60 -12.60 -29.28 -9.63
CA LEU A 60 -13.73 -30.18 -9.38
C LEU A 60 -14.03 -31.09 -10.59
N LEU A 61 -14.08 -30.51 -11.79
CA LEU A 61 -14.34 -31.27 -13.03
C LEU A 61 -13.25 -32.32 -13.32
N ARG A 62 -12.02 -32.10 -12.84
CA ARG A 62 -10.88 -33.03 -12.98
C ARG A 62 -10.70 -33.95 -11.78
N HIS A 63 -11.60 -33.93 -10.80
CA HIS A 63 -11.47 -34.66 -9.53
C HIS A 63 -10.19 -34.32 -8.74
N TYR A 64 -9.67 -33.11 -8.90
CA TYR A 64 -8.52 -32.68 -8.12
C TYR A 64 -8.95 -32.27 -6.71
N PRO A 65 -8.19 -32.60 -5.68
CA PRO A 65 -8.51 -32.21 -4.33
C PRO A 65 -8.39 -30.68 -4.16
N LEU A 66 -9.41 -30.06 -3.57
CA LEU A 66 -9.41 -28.63 -3.29
C LEU A 66 -8.65 -28.25 -2.00
N GLY A 67 -8.08 -29.23 -1.31
CA GLY A 67 -7.45 -29.05 -0.01
C GLY A 67 -8.48 -28.95 1.13
N LEU A 68 -7.97 -28.85 2.34
CA LEU A 68 -8.78 -28.81 3.55
C LEU A 68 -9.51 -27.46 3.67
N ILE A 69 -10.71 -27.54 4.22
CA ILE A 69 -11.55 -26.39 4.61
C ILE A 69 -11.72 -26.45 6.12
N TYR A 70 -11.76 -25.30 6.77
CA TYR A 70 -11.89 -25.23 8.22
C TYR A 70 -13.09 -24.37 8.63
N PHE A 71 -13.94 -24.93 9.47
CA PHE A 71 -15.08 -24.24 10.07
C PHE A 71 -14.88 -24.11 11.58
N ASN A 72 -15.30 -22.99 12.13
CA ASN A 72 -15.51 -22.81 13.56
C ASN A 72 -16.98 -23.10 13.87
N LYS A 73 -17.25 -23.96 14.83
CA LYS A 73 -18.60 -24.16 15.39
C LYS A 73 -18.79 -23.19 16.54
N THR A 74 -19.72 -22.26 16.35
CA THR A 74 -20.03 -21.22 17.33
C THR A 74 -20.94 -21.78 18.45
N SER A 75 -21.01 -21.07 19.56
CA SER A 75 -21.83 -21.47 20.72
C SER A 75 -23.33 -21.58 20.42
N ASN A 76 -23.84 -20.89 19.41
CA ASN A 76 -25.23 -20.97 18.95
C ASN A 76 -25.47 -22.11 17.92
N GLY A 77 -24.45 -22.95 17.66
CA GLY A 77 -24.56 -24.11 16.78
C GLY A 77 -24.45 -23.77 15.28
N GLN A 78 -24.10 -22.54 14.92
CA GLN A 78 -23.78 -22.15 13.54
C GLN A 78 -22.31 -22.49 13.22
N TYR A 79 -21.96 -22.48 11.95
CA TYR A 79 -20.60 -22.62 11.46
C TYR A 79 -20.11 -21.30 10.86
N GLU A 80 -18.84 -21.01 11.06
CA GLU A 80 -18.13 -19.90 10.40
C GLU A 80 -16.93 -20.46 9.65
N VAL A 81 -16.71 -20.02 8.43
CA VAL A 81 -15.52 -20.43 7.67
C VAL A 81 -14.28 -19.78 8.27
N LEU A 82 -13.33 -20.58 8.72
CA LEU A 82 -11.99 -20.13 9.14
C LEU A 82 -11.01 -20.09 7.96
N ASP A 83 -10.94 -21.18 7.18
CA ASP A 83 -10.20 -21.20 5.91
C ASP A 83 -11.01 -21.92 4.83
N GLY A 84 -10.77 -21.55 3.57
CA GLY A 84 -11.49 -22.07 2.40
C GLY A 84 -12.58 -21.15 1.89
N GLN A 85 -12.78 -19.98 2.51
CA GLN A 85 -13.79 -18.99 2.12
C GLN A 85 -13.76 -18.66 0.62
N GLN A 86 -12.58 -18.43 0.03
CA GLN A 86 -12.44 -18.09 -1.39
C GLN A 86 -12.92 -19.25 -2.28
N ARG A 87 -12.58 -20.48 -1.91
CA ARG A 87 -12.98 -21.70 -2.64
C ARG A 87 -14.50 -21.91 -2.57
N ILE A 88 -15.08 -21.86 -1.38
CA ILE A 88 -16.54 -21.97 -1.20
C ILE A 88 -17.28 -20.87 -1.98
N THR A 89 -16.83 -19.64 -1.90
CA THR A 89 -17.45 -18.53 -2.63
C THR A 89 -17.35 -18.72 -4.14
N SER A 90 -16.21 -19.19 -4.68
CA SER A 90 -16.08 -19.51 -6.11
C SER A 90 -17.06 -20.58 -6.53
N ILE A 91 -17.18 -21.65 -5.76
CA ILE A 91 -18.11 -22.75 -6.04
C ILE A 91 -19.54 -22.25 -6.02
N GLY A 92 -19.96 -21.57 -4.94
CA GLY A 92 -21.31 -21.04 -4.81
C GLY A 92 -21.68 -20.04 -5.90
N ARG A 93 -20.77 -19.14 -6.27
CA ARG A 93 -20.96 -18.22 -7.39
C ARG A 93 -21.15 -18.93 -8.72
N PHE A 94 -20.37 -19.97 -8.99
CA PHE A 94 -20.52 -20.76 -10.22
C PHE A 94 -21.85 -21.50 -10.25
N VAL A 95 -22.19 -22.23 -9.20
CA VAL A 95 -23.43 -23.00 -9.08
C VAL A 95 -24.67 -22.08 -9.21
N THR A 96 -24.58 -20.84 -8.74
CA THR A 96 -25.65 -19.84 -8.86
C THR A 96 -25.55 -18.98 -10.14
N GLY A 97 -24.67 -19.34 -11.09
CA GLY A 97 -24.59 -18.72 -12.41
C GLY A 97 -23.97 -17.31 -12.43
N LYS A 98 -23.08 -16.99 -11.51
CA LYS A 98 -22.45 -15.66 -11.40
C LYS A 98 -21.23 -15.48 -12.30
N PHE A 99 -20.67 -16.55 -12.81
CA PHE A 99 -19.59 -16.54 -13.81
C PHE A 99 -19.62 -17.84 -14.63
N ALA A 100 -18.87 -17.86 -15.72
CA ALA A 100 -18.77 -18.99 -16.64
C ALA A 100 -17.32 -19.51 -16.70
N ILE A 101 -17.16 -20.75 -17.19
CA ILE A 101 -15.88 -21.35 -17.55
C ILE A 101 -15.83 -21.58 -19.05
N GLU A 102 -14.65 -21.82 -19.60
CA GLU A 102 -14.48 -22.25 -20.99
C GLU A 102 -14.35 -23.79 -21.07
N ASP A 103 -15.03 -24.39 -22.03
CA ASP A 103 -14.86 -25.80 -22.36
C ASP A 103 -13.59 -26.04 -23.20
N ALA A 104 -13.30 -27.30 -23.53
CA ALA A 104 -12.13 -27.68 -24.34
C ALA A 104 -12.11 -27.06 -25.75
N ASN A 105 -13.26 -26.57 -26.23
CA ASN A 105 -13.41 -25.95 -27.55
C ASN A 105 -13.42 -24.41 -27.46
N GLY A 106 -13.26 -23.84 -26.28
CA GLY A 106 -13.29 -22.41 -26.03
C GLY A 106 -14.72 -21.83 -25.91
N ASN A 107 -15.76 -22.66 -25.77
CA ASN A 107 -17.12 -22.16 -25.59
C ASN A 107 -17.37 -21.79 -24.13
N ILE A 108 -18.06 -20.68 -23.94
CA ILE A 108 -18.43 -20.18 -22.61
C ILE A 108 -19.57 -21.03 -22.03
N GLN A 109 -19.37 -21.59 -20.84
CA GLN A 109 -20.30 -22.48 -20.16
C GLN A 109 -20.61 -21.97 -18.76
N TYR A 110 -21.87 -21.60 -18.53
CA TYR A 110 -22.41 -21.41 -17.18
C TYR A 110 -22.81 -22.76 -16.58
N PHE A 111 -22.93 -22.84 -15.26
CA PHE A 111 -23.30 -24.08 -14.56
C PHE A 111 -24.57 -24.71 -15.13
N SER A 112 -25.61 -23.92 -15.41
CA SER A 112 -26.88 -24.39 -16.00
C SER A 112 -26.75 -24.92 -17.43
N GLY A 113 -25.71 -24.49 -18.16
CA GLY A 113 -25.41 -24.92 -19.53
C GLY A 113 -24.53 -26.16 -19.61
N LEU A 114 -23.92 -26.59 -18.51
CA LEU A 114 -23.11 -27.79 -18.49
C LEU A 114 -23.94 -29.07 -18.73
N PRO A 115 -23.36 -30.13 -19.31
CA PRO A 115 -23.96 -31.45 -19.32
C PRO A 115 -24.37 -31.90 -17.92
N LYS A 116 -25.51 -32.58 -17.79
CA LYS A 116 -26.02 -33.00 -16.47
C LYS A 116 -25.04 -33.85 -15.67
N GLU A 117 -24.25 -34.66 -16.33
CA GLU A 117 -23.19 -35.45 -15.71
C GLU A 117 -22.14 -34.55 -15.03
N GLN A 118 -21.72 -33.47 -15.68
CA GLN A 118 -20.78 -32.51 -15.11
C GLN A 118 -21.39 -31.68 -13.98
N GLN A 119 -22.68 -31.32 -14.09
CA GLN A 119 -23.40 -30.67 -12.99
C GLN A 119 -23.47 -31.59 -11.75
N GLN A 120 -23.80 -32.87 -11.97
CA GLN A 120 -23.84 -33.86 -10.89
C GLN A 120 -22.47 -34.12 -10.29
N LEU A 121 -21.45 -34.17 -11.13
CA LEU A 121 -20.06 -34.32 -10.69
C LEU A 121 -19.64 -33.19 -9.75
N ILE A 122 -19.92 -31.93 -10.15
CA ILE A 122 -19.60 -30.77 -9.30
C ILE A 122 -20.40 -30.83 -8.01
N LEU A 123 -21.73 -31.01 -8.08
CA LEU A 123 -22.60 -31.00 -6.90
C LEU A 123 -22.30 -32.18 -5.94
N GLY A 124 -21.97 -33.36 -6.48
CA GLY A 124 -21.63 -34.55 -5.70
C GLY A 124 -20.20 -34.58 -5.16
N SER A 125 -19.34 -33.61 -5.56
CA SER A 125 -17.98 -33.57 -5.08
C SER A 125 -17.95 -33.37 -3.57
N LYS A 126 -17.22 -34.26 -2.89
CA LYS A 126 -17.05 -34.21 -1.43
C LYS A 126 -15.95 -33.22 -1.04
N LEU A 127 -16.22 -32.46 0.00
CA LEU A 127 -15.26 -31.53 0.57
C LEU A 127 -14.70 -32.07 1.90
N LEU A 128 -13.41 -31.86 2.10
CA LEU A 128 -12.75 -32.23 3.36
C LEU A 128 -12.83 -31.03 4.30
N VAL A 129 -13.65 -31.16 5.34
CA VAL A 129 -13.94 -30.05 6.26
C VAL A 129 -13.54 -30.44 7.68
N TYR A 130 -12.62 -29.72 8.29
CA TYR A 130 -12.41 -29.75 9.73
C TYR A 130 -13.37 -28.81 10.43
N VAL A 131 -14.15 -29.32 11.34
CA VAL A 131 -14.95 -28.51 12.27
C VAL A 131 -14.16 -28.36 13.56
N CYS A 132 -13.89 -27.13 13.94
CA CYS A 132 -13.19 -26.74 15.17
C CYS A 132 -14.20 -26.20 16.17
N GLU A 133 -14.08 -26.60 17.44
CA GLU A 133 -14.90 -26.13 18.54
C GLU A 133 -13.98 -25.82 19.74
N GLY A 134 -14.01 -24.59 20.26
CA GLY A 134 -13.16 -24.16 21.36
C GLY A 134 -13.43 -22.74 21.81
N GLU A 135 -12.66 -22.27 22.79
CA GLU A 135 -12.69 -20.89 23.23
C GLU A 135 -12.27 -19.93 22.08
N GLU A 136 -12.95 -18.79 21.98
CA GLU A 136 -12.71 -17.79 20.90
C GLU A 136 -11.22 -17.42 20.77
N ARG A 137 -10.54 -17.26 21.90
CA ARG A 137 -9.10 -16.94 21.92
C ARG A 137 -8.26 -18.06 21.32
N GLU A 138 -8.54 -19.30 21.68
CA GLU A 138 -7.83 -20.49 21.21
C GLU A 138 -8.01 -20.68 19.70
N VAL A 139 -9.25 -20.55 19.21
CA VAL A 139 -9.56 -20.61 17.78
C VAL A 139 -8.86 -19.51 17.01
N LYS A 140 -8.81 -18.27 17.53
CA LYS A 140 -8.11 -17.15 16.90
C LYS A 140 -6.60 -17.33 16.86
N GLU A 141 -5.97 -17.84 17.90
CA GLU A 141 -4.53 -18.15 17.91
C GLU A 141 -4.19 -19.22 16.87
N TRP A 142 -4.99 -20.27 16.82
CA TRP A 142 -4.80 -21.31 15.82
C TRP A 142 -5.04 -20.81 14.38
N PHE A 143 -6.06 -19.96 14.17
CA PHE A 143 -6.34 -19.34 12.87
C PHE A 143 -5.13 -18.57 12.30
N LYS A 144 -4.35 -17.90 13.15
CA LYS A 144 -3.09 -17.27 12.70
C LYS A 144 -2.13 -18.29 12.11
N THR A 145 -2.05 -19.47 12.71
CA THR A 145 -1.10 -20.52 12.29
C THR A 145 -1.48 -21.13 10.94
N ILE A 146 -2.78 -21.41 10.70
CA ILE A 146 -3.21 -22.02 9.43
C ILE A 146 -3.13 -21.10 8.22
N ASN A 147 -3.22 -19.78 8.42
CA ASN A 147 -3.12 -18.81 7.33
C ASN A 147 -1.68 -18.60 6.80
N ILE A 148 -0.70 -19.31 7.34
CA ILE A 148 0.68 -19.30 6.84
C ILE A 148 0.79 -20.03 5.49
N VAL A 149 -0.15 -20.95 5.19
CA VAL A 149 -0.14 -21.76 3.96
C VAL A 149 -1.18 -21.22 2.96
N GLY A 150 -0.74 -20.79 1.78
CA GLY A 150 -1.62 -20.31 0.71
C GLY A 150 -1.43 -18.82 0.39
N VAL A 151 -2.51 -18.05 0.20
CA VAL A 151 -2.44 -16.59 0.13
C VAL A 151 -2.59 -16.05 1.56
N PRO A 152 -1.50 -15.70 2.23
CA PRO A 152 -1.55 -15.33 3.63
C PRO A 152 -2.40 -14.07 3.83
N LEU A 153 -3.05 -13.99 5.00
CA LEU A 153 -3.65 -12.74 5.44
C LEU A 153 -2.55 -11.68 5.57
N ASN A 154 -2.85 -10.48 5.14
CA ASN A 154 -1.97 -9.37 5.43
C ASN A 154 -2.10 -8.95 6.91
N GLU A 155 -1.20 -8.08 7.34
CA GLU A 155 -1.14 -7.65 8.74
C GLU A 155 -2.46 -7.05 9.25
N GLN A 156 -3.15 -6.26 8.42
CA GLN A 156 -4.42 -5.65 8.80
C GLN A 156 -5.56 -6.67 8.83
N GLU A 157 -5.61 -7.60 7.88
CA GLU A 157 -6.58 -8.69 7.89
C GLU A 157 -6.44 -9.55 9.15
N LEU A 158 -5.19 -9.78 9.59
CA LEU A 158 -4.89 -10.51 10.82
C LEU A 158 -5.34 -9.72 12.08
N ARG A 159 -5.03 -8.41 12.13
CA ARG A 159 -5.50 -7.53 13.23
C ARG A 159 -7.01 -7.51 13.32
N ASN A 160 -7.72 -7.43 12.20
CA ASN A 160 -9.17 -7.46 12.18
C ASN A 160 -9.75 -8.78 12.73
N ALA A 161 -9.08 -9.90 12.54
CA ALA A 161 -9.46 -11.17 13.13
C ALA A 161 -9.26 -11.18 14.67
N ILE A 162 -8.14 -10.62 15.14
CA ILE A 162 -7.80 -10.56 16.56
C ILE A 162 -8.76 -9.64 17.33
N TYR A 163 -8.95 -8.43 16.79
CA TYR A 163 -9.76 -7.37 17.42
C TYR A 163 -11.19 -7.32 16.85
N SER A 164 -11.69 -8.45 16.32
CA SER A 164 -13.05 -8.49 15.75
C SER A 164 -14.09 -7.96 16.75
N GLY A 165 -15.00 -7.12 16.24
CA GLY A 165 -16.02 -6.44 17.04
C GLY A 165 -16.75 -5.37 16.24
N PRO A 166 -17.71 -4.63 16.85
CA PRO A 166 -18.48 -3.60 16.18
C PRO A 166 -17.61 -2.57 15.46
N PHE A 167 -16.53 -2.11 16.08
CA PHE A 167 -15.57 -1.16 15.51
C PHE A 167 -15.03 -1.63 14.16
N VAL A 168 -14.47 -2.84 14.11
CA VAL A 168 -13.89 -3.41 12.87
C VAL A 168 -14.96 -3.54 11.79
N ASN A 169 -16.19 -3.94 12.15
CA ASN A 169 -17.29 -4.09 11.20
C ASN A 169 -17.67 -2.76 10.54
N VAL A 170 -17.77 -1.70 11.34
CA VAL A 170 -18.06 -0.35 10.82
C VAL A 170 -16.90 0.17 9.99
N ALA A 171 -15.65 0.02 10.48
CA ALA A 171 -14.45 0.45 9.77
C ALA A 171 -14.32 -0.22 8.40
N LYS A 172 -14.55 -1.52 8.30
CA LYS A 172 -14.55 -2.25 7.02
C LYS A 172 -15.62 -1.73 6.06
N ARG A 173 -16.84 -1.46 6.51
CA ARG A 173 -17.89 -0.90 5.65
C ARG A 173 -17.51 0.45 5.04
N VAL A 174 -16.77 1.26 5.78
CA VAL A 174 -16.33 2.60 5.32
C VAL A 174 -15.08 2.51 4.44
N PHE A 175 -14.04 1.83 4.88
CA PHE A 175 -12.71 1.86 4.26
C PHE A 175 -12.47 0.73 3.24
N SER A 176 -13.27 -0.34 3.27
CA SER A 176 -13.06 -1.52 2.41
C SER A 176 -14.20 -1.76 1.41
N ASN A 177 -15.11 -0.81 1.27
CA ASN A 177 -16.18 -0.88 0.28
C ASN A 177 -15.74 -0.19 -1.03
N SER A 178 -15.39 -0.99 -2.05
CA SER A 178 -14.93 -0.50 -3.35
C SER A 178 -15.99 0.28 -4.16
N GLN A 179 -17.25 0.26 -3.74
CA GLN A 179 -18.33 1.02 -4.36
C GLN A 179 -18.54 2.39 -3.70
N ASN A 180 -17.84 2.68 -2.63
CA ASN A 180 -17.95 3.96 -1.95
C ASN A 180 -17.19 5.05 -2.74
N ALA A 181 -17.88 6.14 -3.09
CA ALA A 181 -17.29 7.27 -3.81
C ALA A 181 -16.13 7.92 -3.04
N GLU A 182 -16.19 7.97 -1.71
CA GLU A 182 -15.09 8.47 -0.88
C GLU A 182 -13.83 7.61 -1.05
N VAL A 183 -13.96 6.29 -1.13
CA VAL A 183 -12.83 5.38 -1.34
C VAL A 183 -12.14 5.65 -2.68
N HIS A 184 -12.89 5.98 -3.73
CA HIS A 184 -12.31 6.39 -5.01
C HIS A 184 -11.51 7.70 -4.89
N LYS A 185 -12.04 8.70 -4.18
CA LYS A 185 -11.31 9.95 -3.88
C LYS A 185 -10.01 9.66 -3.11
N TRP A 186 -10.09 8.82 -2.08
CA TRP A 186 -8.93 8.46 -1.25
C TRP A 186 -7.84 7.73 -2.02
N GLY A 187 -8.21 6.91 -3.02
CA GLY A 187 -7.28 6.18 -3.87
C GLY A 187 -6.31 7.06 -4.67
N HIS A 188 -6.58 8.34 -4.82
CA HIS A 188 -5.64 9.29 -5.42
C HIS A 188 -4.45 9.61 -4.49
N TYR A 189 -4.63 9.50 -3.18
CA TYR A 189 -3.65 9.87 -2.17
C TYR A 189 -3.07 8.68 -1.43
N VAL A 190 -3.86 7.62 -1.26
CA VAL A 190 -3.50 6.42 -0.50
C VAL A 190 -3.34 5.22 -1.43
N LYS A 191 -2.19 4.60 -1.38
CA LYS A 191 -1.91 3.37 -2.13
C LYS A 191 -2.38 2.16 -1.32
N GLY A 192 -3.15 1.27 -1.95
CA GLY A 192 -3.53 0.01 -1.31
C GLY A 192 -4.70 -0.69 -1.99
N ASP A 193 -4.80 -2.00 -1.76
CA ASP A 193 -5.95 -2.79 -2.20
C ASP A 193 -7.09 -2.66 -1.19
N VAL A 194 -8.18 -2.03 -1.63
CA VAL A 194 -9.39 -1.82 -0.82
C VAL A 194 -9.96 -3.14 -0.30
N LYS A 195 -9.96 -4.19 -1.14
CA LYS A 195 -10.49 -5.51 -0.78
C LYS A 195 -9.63 -6.23 0.25
N ARG A 196 -8.35 -5.89 0.32
CA ARG A 196 -7.41 -6.38 1.33
C ARG A 196 -7.26 -5.45 2.53
N GLN A 197 -8.13 -4.45 2.63
CA GLN A 197 -8.24 -3.54 3.78
C GLN A 197 -7.00 -2.66 4.02
N GLU A 198 -6.22 -2.42 2.94
CA GLU A 198 -4.99 -1.62 3.05
C GLU A 198 -5.28 -0.13 3.29
N LEU A 199 -6.43 0.40 2.81
CA LEU A 199 -6.85 1.75 3.17
C LEU A 199 -7.16 1.89 4.66
N LEU A 200 -7.83 0.89 5.25
CA LEU A 200 -8.08 0.83 6.69
C LEU A 200 -6.76 0.79 7.48
N LYS A 201 -5.78 0.01 6.99
CA LYS A 201 -4.44 -0.03 7.59
C LYS A 201 -3.84 1.37 7.67
N VAL A 202 -3.81 2.09 6.55
CA VAL A 202 -3.24 3.44 6.50
C VAL A 202 -3.99 4.42 7.40
N ALA A 203 -5.32 4.37 7.43
CA ALA A 203 -6.12 5.21 8.29
C ALA A 203 -5.81 4.98 9.79
N LEU A 204 -5.67 3.70 10.20
CA LEU A 204 -5.28 3.34 11.55
C LEU A 204 -3.84 3.79 11.86
N GLU A 205 -2.90 3.60 10.95
CA GLU A 205 -1.51 4.05 11.13
C GLU A 205 -1.44 5.55 11.35
N TRP A 206 -2.18 6.35 10.59
CA TRP A 206 -2.17 7.81 10.72
C TRP A 206 -2.78 8.27 12.04
N VAL A 207 -3.98 7.78 12.42
CA VAL A 207 -4.60 8.18 13.70
C VAL A 207 -3.76 7.72 14.89
N CYS A 208 -3.17 6.54 14.83
CA CYS A 208 -2.31 6.03 15.90
C CYS A 208 -1.03 6.84 16.04
N ALA A 209 -0.40 7.24 14.94
CA ALA A 209 0.78 8.12 14.96
C ALA A 209 0.46 9.47 15.60
N SER A 210 -0.69 10.09 15.28
CA SER A 210 -1.12 11.34 15.91
C SER A 210 -1.38 11.20 17.41
N ARG A 211 -1.80 10.00 17.86
CA ARG A 211 -2.06 9.68 19.27
C ARG A 211 -0.84 9.10 20.01
N GLN A 212 0.28 8.90 19.33
CA GLN A 212 1.50 8.29 19.88
C GLN A 212 1.24 6.90 20.49
N MET A 213 0.41 6.10 19.84
CA MET A 213 0.07 4.75 20.27
C MET A 213 0.23 3.73 19.14
N THR A 214 0.25 2.45 19.50
CA THR A 214 0.31 1.37 18.50
C THR A 214 -1.09 1.08 17.92
N VAL A 215 -1.13 0.57 16.69
CA VAL A 215 -2.39 0.14 16.06
C VAL A 215 -3.10 -0.95 16.90
N ASP A 216 -2.33 -1.86 17.47
CA ASP A 216 -2.87 -2.92 18.33
C ASP A 216 -3.51 -2.37 19.61
N ALA A 217 -2.88 -1.38 20.25
CA ALA A 217 -3.46 -0.72 21.43
C ALA A 217 -4.74 0.05 21.07
N TYR A 218 -4.74 0.76 19.94
CA TYR A 218 -5.91 1.50 19.47
C TYR A 218 -7.09 0.55 19.18
N MET A 219 -6.85 -0.49 18.38
CA MET A 219 -7.89 -1.47 18.03
C MET A 219 -8.41 -2.24 19.23
N SER A 220 -7.56 -2.52 20.23
CA SER A 220 -7.97 -3.16 21.49
C SER A 220 -8.88 -2.23 22.31
N ALA A 221 -8.54 -0.96 22.43
CA ALA A 221 -9.30 0.04 23.19
C ALA A 221 -10.69 0.28 22.57
N HIS A 222 -10.74 0.38 21.24
CA HIS A 222 -11.96 0.70 20.49
C HIS A 222 -12.78 -0.54 20.05
N ARG A 223 -12.35 -1.76 20.38
CA ARG A 223 -12.95 -3.02 19.90
C ARG A 223 -14.48 -3.06 19.95
N HIS A 224 -15.06 -2.50 21.00
CA HIS A 224 -16.49 -2.55 21.29
C HIS A 224 -17.27 -1.31 20.88
N ASP A 225 -16.59 -0.32 20.27
CA ASP A 225 -17.23 0.91 19.84
C ASP A 225 -18.10 0.65 18.60
N GLU A 226 -19.32 1.16 18.63
CA GLU A 226 -20.28 1.06 17.52
C GLU A 226 -20.04 2.13 16.43
N GLN A 227 -19.10 3.04 16.67
CA GLN A 227 -18.78 4.16 15.80
C GLN A 227 -17.28 4.26 15.58
N ILE A 228 -16.90 4.88 14.45
CA ILE A 228 -15.50 5.10 14.05
C ILE A 228 -15.21 6.58 13.79
N ASN A 229 -15.97 7.48 14.43
CA ASN A 229 -15.92 8.91 14.11
C ASN A 229 -14.50 9.47 14.21
N GLU A 230 -13.78 9.20 15.30
CA GLU A 230 -12.39 9.66 15.45
C GLU A 230 -11.50 9.24 14.29
N LEU A 231 -11.54 7.96 13.93
CA LEU A 231 -10.74 7.41 12.82
C LEU A 231 -11.12 8.05 11.48
N LYS A 232 -12.44 8.14 11.21
CA LYS A 232 -12.94 8.69 9.95
C LYS A 232 -12.67 10.20 9.84
N ASP A 233 -12.95 10.96 10.89
CA ASP A 233 -12.80 12.42 10.90
C ASP A 233 -11.33 12.81 10.78
N TYR A 234 -10.44 12.12 11.51
CA TYR A 234 -9.01 12.38 11.38
C TYR A 234 -8.50 12.07 9.96
N PHE A 235 -8.84 10.91 9.42
CA PHE A 235 -8.44 10.52 8.07
C PHE A 235 -8.99 11.50 7.02
N SER A 236 -10.25 11.89 7.14
CA SER A 236 -10.88 12.87 6.25
C SER A 236 -10.20 14.23 6.33
N SER A 237 -9.84 14.68 7.54
CA SER A 237 -9.12 15.94 7.73
C SER A 237 -7.77 15.96 7.02
N VAL A 238 -7.03 14.83 7.05
CA VAL A 238 -5.77 14.68 6.30
C VAL A 238 -6.03 14.79 4.79
N ILE A 239 -6.99 14.04 4.26
CA ILE A 239 -7.29 14.04 2.82
C ILE A 239 -7.83 15.38 2.34
N ASP A 240 -8.69 16.04 3.11
CA ASP A 240 -9.24 17.35 2.77
C ASP A 240 -8.16 18.43 2.79
N TRP A 241 -7.25 18.40 3.78
CA TRP A 241 -6.10 19.29 3.79
C TRP A 241 -5.22 19.10 2.56
N VAL A 242 -4.89 17.85 2.20
CA VAL A 242 -4.07 17.59 0.99
C VAL A 242 -4.79 18.10 -0.25
N SER A 243 -6.08 17.79 -0.43
CA SER A 243 -6.84 18.17 -1.62
C SER A 243 -7.09 19.66 -1.73
N THR A 244 -7.11 20.39 -0.63
CA THR A 244 -7.23 21.87 -0.61
C THR A 244 -5.88 22.55 -0.80
N THR A 245 -4.79 21.95 -0.33
CA THR A 245 -3.44 22.49 -0.49
C THR A 245 -2.90 22.28 -1.90
N PHE A 246 -3.11 21.08 -2.45
CA PHE A 246 -2.70 20.71 -3.81
C PHE A 246 -3.93 20.57 -4.71
N THR A 247 -4.23 21.60 -5.48
CA THR A 247 -5.44 21.66 -6.32
C THR A 247 -5.39 20.73 -7.54
N MET A 248 -4.21 20.25 -7.93
CA MET A 248 -4.01 19.26 -8.98
C MET A 248 -3.64 17.91 -8.37
N VAL A 249 -4.38 16.88 -8.73
CA VAL A 249 -4.10 15.50 -8.31
C VAL A 249 -3.11 14.87 -9.30
N GLU A 250 -2.00 14.35 -8.79
CA GLU A 250 -0.96 13.73 -9.59
C GLU A 250 -0.63 12.32 -9.08
N ASN A 251 -0.19 11.44 -9.99
CA ASN A 251 0.13 10.04 -9.65
C ASN A 251 1.20 9.91 -8.56
N ASN A 252 2.14 10.86 -8.50
CA ASN A 252 3.22 10.87 -7.51
C ASN A 252 2.74 11.15 -6.08
N MET A 253 1.52 11.65 -5.90
CA MET A 253 0.88 11.88 -4.60
C MET A 253 0.41 10.58 -3.94
N CYS A 254 0.07 9.57 -4.76
CA CYS A 254 -0.46 8.31 -4.26
C CYS A 254 0.56 7.55 -3.42
N GLY A 255 0.20 7.27 -2.16
CA GLY A 255 1.01 6.50 -1.22
C GLY A 255 2.17 7.29 -0.59
N LEU A 256 2.08 8.61 -0.53
CA LEU A 256 2.90 9.42 0.37
C LEU A 256 2.35 9.29 1.80
N ASP A 257 3.21 9.54 2.78
CA ASP A 257 2.82 9.55 4.20
C ASP A 257 2.14 10.88 4.56
N TRP A 258 0.92 11.06 4.03
CA TRP A 258 0.15 12.28 4.23
C TRP A 258 -0.21 12.54 5.69
N GLY A 259 -0.37 11.50 6.51
CA GLY A 259 -0.61 11.66 7.95
C GLY A 259 0.56 12.38 8.64
N ARG A 260 1.79 11.94 8.39
CA ARG A 260 3.00 12.59 8.91
C ARG A 260 3.16 14.01 8.38
N LEU A 261 2.91 14.21 7.10
CA LEU A 261 2.99 15.55 6.49
C LEU A 261 1.93 16.49 7.06
N TYR A 262 0.72 15.98 7.29
CA TYR A 262 -0.36 16.71 7.95
C TYR A 262 0.07 17.18 9.35
N GLU A 263 0.52 16.27 10.21
CA GLU A 263 0.97 16.61 11.57
C GLU A 263 2.08 17.67 11.57
N THR A 264 2.94 17.64 10.54
CA THR A 264 4.09 18.54 10.47
C THR A 264 3.74 19.92 9.90
N TYR A 265 2.78 20.00 8.97
CA TYR A 265 2.65 21.16 8.11
C TYR A 265 1.24 21.79 8.04
N HIS A 266 0.16 21.13 8.51
CA HIS A 266 -1.22 21.59 8.29
C HIS A 266 -1.54 22.96 8.92
N THR A 267 -0.81 23.38 9.94
CA THR A 267 -1.01 24.67 10.61
C THR A 267 -0.38 25.86 9.86
N ARG A 268 0.41 25.60 8.81
CA ARG A 268 1.06 26.66 8.04
C ARG A 268 0.09 27.24 6.99
N PRO A 269 0.11 28.55 6.76
CA PRO A 269 -0.65 29.15 5.66
C PRO A 269 0.04 28.82 4.32
N TYR A 270 -0.74 28.46 3.31
CA TYR A 270 -0.26 28.20 1.95
C TYR A 270 -1.08 28.97 0.92
N SER A 271 -0.42 29.52 -0.12
CA SER A 271 -1.10 29.96 -1.33
C SER A 271 -1.18 28.79 -2.30
N THR A 272 -2.39 28.38 -2.64
CA THR A 272 -2.66 27.25 -3.55
C THR A 272 -2.12 27.53 -4.95
N GLU A 273 -2.19 28.78 -5.41
CA GLU A 273 -1.65 29.23 -6.70
C GLU A 273 -0.13 29.07 -6.74
N HIS A 274 0.55 29.54 -5.70
CA HIS A 274 2.00 29.45 -5.58
C HIS A 274 2.45 27.98 -5.52
N ILE A 275 1.76 27.12 -4.73
CA ILE A 275 2.04 25.69 -4.68
C ILE A 275 1.88 25.04 -6.05
N ALA A 276 0.79 25.32 -6.78
CA ALA A 276 0.56 24.75 -8.10
C ALA A 276 1.65 25.15 -9.11
N GLU A 277 2.08 26.41 -9.06
CA GLU A 277 3.20 26.90 -9.89
C GLU A 277 4.52 26.20 -9.54
N ARG A 278 4.82 26.06 -8.23
CA ARG A 278 6.06 25.42 -7.78
C ARG A 278 6.09 23.92 -8.11
N VAL A 279 4.97 23.21 -7.91
CA VAL A 279 4.85 21.80 -8.29
C VAL A 279 5.17 21.62 -9.78
N ARG A 280 4.55 22.44 -10.65
CA ARG A 280 4.81 22.40 -12.09
C ARG A 280 6.28 22.66 -12.41
N ALA A 281 6.84 23.74 -11.86
CA ALA A 281 8.24 24.12 -12.11
C ALA A 281 9.22 23.02 -11.68
N LEU A 282 8.99 22.36 -10.55
CA LEU A 282 9.85 21.27 -10.07
C LEU A 282 9.65 19.95 -10.84
N HIS A 283 8.48 19.71 -11.40
CA HIS A 283 8.27 18.57 -12.32
C HIS A 283 8.94 18.76 -13.67
N GLU A 284 9.03 20.00 -14.15
CA GLU A 284 9.71 20.36 -15.41
C GLU A 284 11.24 20.47 -15.23
N ASP A 285 11.74 20.52 -14.01
CA ASP A 285 13.17 20.62 -13.72
C ASP A 285 13.84 19.24 -13.84
N GLU A 286 14.61 19.05 -14.90
CA GLU A 286 15.35 17.81 -15.19
C GLU A 286 16.38 17.44 -14.09
N SER A 287 16.79 18.39 -13.25
CA SER A 287 17.72 18.15 -12.15
C SER A 287 17.04 17.44 -10.96
N VAL A 288 15.73 17.54 -10.83
CA VAL A 288 14.94 16.90 -9.76
C VAL A 288 14.78 15.40 -10.02
N ARG A 289 15.51 14.60 -9.29
CA ARG A 289 15.45 13.13 -9.43
C ARG A 289 14.36 12.48 -8.62
N CYS A 290 14.05 13.00 -7.43
CA CYS A 290 13.03 12.45 -6.57
C CYS A 290 11.71 13.23 -6.66
N GLN A 291 10.95 12.97 -7.71
CA GLN A 291 9.67 13.63 -8.00
C GLN A 291 8.63 13.47 -6.86
N ARG A 292 8.67 12.38 -6.12
CA ARG A 292 7.73 12.14 -5.02
C ARG A 292 7.95 13.07 -3.82
N ASN A 293 9.14 13.58 -3.63
CA ASN A 293 9.47 14.42 -2.49
C ASN A 293 9.23 15.91 -2.74
N ILE A 294 8.82 16.30 -3.95
CA ILE A 294 8.47 17.68 -4.30
C ILE A 294 7.42 18.24 -3.33
N TYR A 295 6.43 17.43 -2.98
CA TYR A 295 5.33 17.85 -2.09
C TYR A 295 5.83 18.19 -0.69
N GLU A 296 6.66 17.33 -0.08
CA GLU A 296 7.26 17.62 1.22
C GLU A 296 8.24 18.80 1.16
N TYR A 297 9.00 18.92 0.08
CA TYR A 297 9.93 20.03 -0.14
C TYR A 297 9.20 21.38 -0.13
N ILE A 298 8.11 21.51 -0.88
CA ILE A 298 7.29 22.72 -0.95
C ILE A 298 6.64 22.99 0.41
N LEU A 299 6.02 22.00 1.06
CA LEU A 299 5.40 22.12 2.38
C LEU A 299 6.42 22.58 3.43
N GLY A 300 7.66 22.15 3.32
CA GLY A 300 8.77 22.54 4.19
C GLY A 300 9.32 23.94 3.93
N GLY A 301 8.74 24.70 2.98
CA GLY A 301 9.20 26.03 2.60
C GLY A 301 10.48 26.00 1.77
N GLU A 302 10.68 24.95 1.02
CA GLU A 302 11.78 24.75 0.05
C GLU A 302 13.19 24.78 0.69
N GLN A 303 13.30 24.44 1.97
CA GLN A 303 14.56 24.52 2.71
C GLN A 303 15.43 23.26 2.55
N LYS A 304 14.81 22.10 2.37
CA LYS A 304 15.50 20.81 2.35
C LYS A 304 15.78 20.30 0.94
N HIS A 305 16.77 20.85 0.25
CA HIS A 305 17.14 20.45 -1.13
C HIS A 305 17.50 18.96 -1.27
N SER A 306 17.96 18.31 -0.18
CA SER A 306 18.23 16.87 -0.17
C SER A 306 17.02 16.01 -0.50
N LEU A 307 15.80 16.51 -0.28
CA LEU A 307 14.55 15.80 -0.64
C LEU A 307 14.43 15.61 -2.16
N LEU A 308 14.91 16.55 -2.96
CA LEU A 308 14.82 16.50 -4.42
C LEU A 308 15.89 15.63 -5.07
N ASP A 309 16.87 15.15 -4.29
CA ASP A 309 18.05 14.40 -4.78
C ASP A 309 18.82 15.12 -5.90
N VAL A 310 18.81 16.46 -5.87
CA VAL A 310 19.57 17.31 -6.80
C VAL A 310 21.02 17.34 -6.35
N ARG A 311 21.89 16.61 -7.06
CA ARG A 311 23.31 16.46 -6.71
C ARG A 311 24.26 17.10 -7.69
N LEU A 312 23.77 17.48 -8.86
CA LEU A 312 24.60 18.02 -9.93
C LEU A 312 24.31 19.50 -10.10
N PHE A 313 25.37 20.30 -10.07
CA PHE A 313 25.30 21.70 -10.47
C PHE A 313 25.03 21.81 -11.97
N ASP A 314 24.19 22.76 -12.36
CA ASP A 314 23.98 23.04 -13.76
C ASP A 314 25.22 23.67 -14.43
N GLU A 315 25.26 23.68 -15.77
CA GLU A 315 26.40 24.23 -16.53
C GLU A 315 26.54 25.74 -16.38
N LYS A 316 25.46 26.44 -16.03
CA LYS A 316 25.47 27.89 -15.79
C LYS A 316 26.15 28.18 -14.45
N ASP A 317 25.77 27.47 -13.40
CA ASP A 317 26.36 27.63 -12.07
C ASP A 317 27.84 27.26 -12.05
N LYS A 318 28.23 26.17 -12.73
CA LYS A 318 29.63 25.79 -12.90
C LYS A 318 30.46 26.90 -13.60
N LYS A 319 29.94 27.51 -14.68
CA LYS A 319 30.61 28.59 -15.37
C LYS A 319 30.76 29.85 -14.54
N ILE A 320 29.71 30.20 -13.74
CA ILE A 320 29.71 31.36 -12.85
C ILE A 320 30.70 31.13 -11.70
N ALA A 321 30.65 29.97 -11.04
CA ALA A 321 31.58 29.61 -9.98
C ALA A 321 33.05 29.62 -10.50
N TYR A 322 33.31 28.99 -11.64
CA TYR A 322 34.61 28.97 -12.27
C TYR A 322 35.13 30.40 -12.55
N LYS A 323 34.30 31.28 -13.12
CA LYS A 323 34.68 32.65 -13.46
C LYS A 323 35.03 33.43 -12.19
N ARG A 324 34.17 33.40 -11.16
CA ARG A 324 34.38 34.09 -9.88
C ARG A 324 35.68 33.61 -9.19
N GLN A 325 35.92 32.30 -9.12
CA GLN A 325 37.12 31.74 -8.51
C GLN A 325 38.37 32.06 -9.29
N THR A 326 38.29 32.04 -10.62
CA THR A 326 39.47 32.33 -11.49
C THR A 326 39.87 33.82 -11.40
N GLU A 327 38.91 34.73 -11.44
CA GLU A 327 39.15 36.17 -11.29
C GLU A 327 39.79 36.49 -9.92
N LYS A 328 39.26 35.89 -8.85
CA LYS A 328 39.81 36.04 -7.51
C LYS A 328 41.23 35.47 -7.43
N ALA A 329 41.45 34.27 -7.91
CA ALA A 329 42.75 33.59 -7.89
C ALA A 329 43.82 34.36 -8.67
N GLN A 330 43.48 34.94 -9.83
CA GLN A 330 44.38 35.79 -10.62
C GLN A 330 44.75 37.07 -9.87
N ALA A 331 43.80 37.70 -9.17
CA ALA A 331 44.08 38.90 -8.39
C ALA A 331 44.99 38.61 -7.17
N GLU A 332 44.85 37.44 -6.58
CA GLU A 332 45.60 37.00 -5.39
C GLU A 332 46.91 36.27 -5.74
N GLY A 333 47.19 35.96 -6.99
CA GLY A 333 48.35 35.20 -7.45
C GLY A 333 48.34 33.74 -6.94
N THR A 334 47.14 33.17 -6.73
CA THR A 334 46.95 31.81 -6.19
C THR A 334 46.28 30.90 -7.21
N SER A 335 46.10 29.62 -6.87
CA SER A 335 45.36 28.66 -7.72
C SER A 335 43.87 28.92 -7.68
N ASN A 336 43.18 28.76 -8.83
CA ASN A 336 41.71 28.76 -8.87
C ASN A 336 41.08 27.45 -8.35
N CYS A 337 41.87 26.47 -7.92
CA CYS A 337 41.43 25.37 -7.07
C CYS A 337 41.74 25.72 -5.61
N PRO A 338 40.73 25.90 -4.71
CA PRO A 338 40.96 26.32 -3.33
C PRO A 338 41.92 25.39 -2.57
N LEU A 339 41.81 24.08 -2.79
CA LEU A 339 42.67 23.11 -2.14
C LEU A 339 44.12 23.12 -2.65
N CYS A 340 44.33 23.49 -3.93
CA CYS A 340 45.70 23.74 -4.45
C CYS A 340 46.27 25.01 -3.87
N ALA A 341 45.47 26.09 -3.75
CA ALA A 341 45.91 27.36 -3.19
C ALA A 341 46.42 27.23 -1.72
N LEU A 342 45.83 26.34 -0.94
CA LEU A 342 46.23 26.05 0.43
C LEU A 342 47.46 25.10 0.54
N GLY A 343 47.76 24.38 -0.57
CA GLY A 343 48.87 23.42 -0.56
C GLY A 343 50.25 24.09 -0.74
N ASP A 344 51.35 23.35 -0.41
CA ASP A 344 52.73 23.80 -0.54
C ASP A 344 53.46 23.17 -1.73
N ASN A 345 52.72 22.83 -2.81
CA ASN A 345 53.25 22.20 -3.99
C ASN A 345 53.26 23.16 -5.20
N ASN A 346 53.84 22.72 -6.30
CA ASN A 346 53.97 23.52 -7.56
C ASN A 346 52.59 23.94 -8.20
N ASN A 347 51.47 23.48 -7.68
CA ASN A 347 50.17 23.83 -8.14
C ASN A 347 49.54 25.00 -7.35
N LYS A 348 50.20 25.55 -6.37
CA LYS A 348 49.75 26.64 -5.48
C LYS A 348 49.32 27.90 -6.25
N THR A 349 49.93 28.15 -7.42
CA THR A 349 49.65 29.32 -8.27
C THR A 349 49.04 28.91 -9.61
N ARG A 350 48.72 27.62 -9.83
CA ARG A 350 48.21 27.11 -11.11
C ARG A 350 46.77 27.51 -11.34
N ILE A 351 46.53 28.15 -12.49
CA ILE A 351 45.17 28.39 -13.01
C ILE A 351 44.76 27.23 -13.92
N TYR A 352 43.80 26.42 -13.46
CA TYR A 352 43.24 25.31 -14.21
C TYR A 352 42.19 25.81 -15.20
N LYS A 353 42.09 25.17 -16.36
CA LYS A 353 40.98 25.39 -17.30
C LYS A 353 39.72 24.72 -16.77
N ILE A 354 38.56 25.22 -17.15
CA ILE A 354 37.26 24.66 -16.71
C ILE A 354 37.14 23.14 -16.98
N ALA A 355 37.68 22.66 -18.11
CA ALA A 355 37.69 21.23 -18.44
C ALA A 355 38.57 20.35 -17.53
N GLU A 356 39.47 20.96 -16.75
CA GLU A 356 40.36 20.30 -15.78
C GLU A 356 39.80 20.31 -14.37
N MET A 357 38.58 20.90 -14.19
CA MET A 357 37.91 21.06 -12.89
C MET A 357 36.55 20.44 -12.92
N ASP A 358 36.07 20.03 -11.74
CA ASP A 358 34.72 19.59 -11.50
C ASP A 358 34.09 20.48 -10.44
N ALA A 359 32.77 20.68 -10.54
CA ALA A 359 32.02 21.38 -9.51
C ALA A 359 31.75 20.45 -8.32
N ASP A 360 31.97 20.95 -7.13
CA ASP A 360 31.75 20.25 -5.87
C ASP A 360 31.02 21.15 -4.88
N HIS A 361 30.41 20.54 -3.87
CA HIS A 361 29.71 21.25 -2.81
C HIS A 361 30.72 21.71 -1.74
N VAL A 362 30.70 22.99 -1.38
CA VAL A 362 31.47 23.51 -0.24
C VAL A 362 31.05 22.82 1.04
N THR A 363 29.77 22.85 1.36
CA THR A 363 29.17 21.98 2.38
C THR A 363 28.64 20.74 1.67
N ALA A 364 29.15 19.57 2.05
CA ALA A 364 28.82 18.31 1.39
C ALA A 364 27.28 18.08 1.31
N TRP A 365 26.84 17.59 0.15
CA TRP A 365 25.43 17.25 -0.07
C TRP A 365 24.91 16.24 0.98
N SER A 366 25.71 15.26 1.37
CA SER A 366 25.42 14.27 2.42
C SER A 366 25.19 14.90 3.81
N GLN A 367 25.70 16.12 4.03
CA GLN A 367 25.53 16.90 5.26
C GLN A 367 24.43 17.98 5.15
N GLY A 368 23.61 17.91 4.09
CA GLY A 368 22.50 18.84 3.86
C GLY A 368 22.86 20.10 3.06
N GLY A 369 24.05 20.14 2.44
CA GLY A 369 24.46 21.25 1.57
C GLY A 369 23.57 21.34 0.33
N ALA A 370 23.06 22.54 0.04
CA ALA A 370 22.23 22.78 -1.14
C ALA A 370 23.05 22.73 -2.42
N THR A 371 22.47 22.28 -3.53
CA THR A 371 23.05 22.41 -4.88
C THR A 371 22.69 23.79 -5.43
N SER A 372 23.36 24.80 -4.96
CA SER A 372 23.20 26.21 -5.32
C SER A 372 24.53 26.85 -5.62
N LEU A 373 24.52 27.94 -6.40
CA LEU A 373 25.73 28.67 -6.78
C LEU A 373 26.59 29.09 -5.58
N ASP A 374 25.97 29.44 -4.43
CA ASP A 374 26.68 29.87 -3.24
C ASP A 374 27.36 28.71 -2.50
N ASN A 375 26.91 27.49 -2.74
CA ASN A 375 27.53 26.27 -2.22
C ASN A 375 28.34 25.51 -3.30
N CYS A 376 28.58 26.14 -4.46
CA CYS A 376 29.34 25.57 -5.56
C CYS A 376 30.78 26.05 -5.53
N GLU A 377 31.72 25.12 -5.46
CA GLU A 377 33.16 25.43 -5.71
C GLU A 377 33.71 24.55 -6.84
N MET A 378 34.65 25.09 -7.58
CA MET A 378 35.36 24.36 -8.63
C MET A 378 36.65 23.78 -8.05
N LEU A 379 36.80 22.48 -8.07
CA LEU A 379 38.03 21.77 -7.66
C LEU A 379 38.73 21.16 -8.86
N CYS A 380 40.05 21.14 -8.87
CA CYS A 380 40.76 20.33 -9.87
C CYS A 380 40.36 18.84 -9.69
N LYS A 381 40.32 18.09 -10.78
CA LYS A 381 39.86 16.69 -10.78
C LYS A 381 40.55 15.81 -9.76
N THR A 382 41.83 16.09 -9.46
CA THR A 382 42.56 15.35 -8.41
C THR A 382 41.99 15.61 -7.03
N HIS A 383 41.75 16.88 -6.67
CA HIS A 383 41.22 17.25 -5.37
C HIS A 383 39.75 16.88 -5.22
N ASN A 384 38.94 16.99 -6.27
CA ASN A 384 37.57 16.57 -6.26
C ASN A 384 37.44 15.07 -5.95
N ARG A 385 38.27 14.24 -6.61
CA ARG A 385 38.31 12.79 -6.31
C ARG A 385 38.81 12.48 -4.92
N ALA A 386 39.78 13.23 -4.40
CA ALA A 386 40.34 13.02 -3.06
C ALA A 386 39.39 13.48 -1.93
N LYS A 387 38.59 14.54 -2.18
CA LYS A 387 37.60 15.04 -1.23
C LYS A 387 36.47 14.03 -1.02
N GLY A 388 36.00 13.40 -2.10
CA GLY A 388 34.92 12.42 -2.07
C GLY A 388 33.65 13.00 -1.44
N ASN A 389 32.99 12.21 -0.56
CA ASN A 389 31.77 12.62 0.17
C ASN A 389 32.09 13.11 1.61
N LYS A 390 33.26 13.67 1.84
CA LYS A 390 33.66 14.17 3.17
C LYS A 390 33.12 15.56 3.44
#